data_6ed0eb12c5f712280e2614475bd258b8
#
_entry.id   6ed0eb12c5f712280e2614475bd258b8
#
_cell.length_a   1.000
_cell.length_b   1.000
_cell.length_c   1.000
_cell.angle_alpha   90.00
_cell.angle_beta   90.00
_cell.angle_gamma   90.00
#
_symmetry.space_group_name_H-M   'P 1'
#
loop_
_entity.id
_entity.type
_entity.pdbx_description
1 polymer ?
#
loop_
_entity_poly.entity_id
_entity_poly.type
_entity_poly.pdbx_seq_one_letter_code
_entity_poly.pdbx_strand_id
1 'polypeptide(L)'
;MRLPYDKLAPDGVKALGGVYAYVLRCGLEKPLIDLVYLRSSQLNGCAYCIDDHTHDLIAEGASPEKLMLVSAWREAGDYFTSRERAALAWAEVVTWIADSHAPDEAFLAAQGEFTDKEMADLTISIGLINAYNRLAISFRREPASLAKLTAQ
;
A
#
# COMPACT_ATOMS: atom_id res chain seq x y z
N MET A 1 1.00 -10.52 -19.18
CA MET A 1 -0.17 -10.77 -18.25
C MET A 1 -0.83 -12.10 -18.60
N ARG A 2 -1.21 -12.95 -17.57
CA ARG A 2 -1.86 -14.27 -17.80
C ARG A 2 -3.31 -14.15 -18.26
N LEU A 3 -4.08 -13.29 -17.61
CA LEU A 3 -5.49 -13.04 -17.90
C LEU A 3 -5.79 -11.54 -17.79
N PRO A 4 -6.58 -10.98 -18.70
CA PRO A 4 -7.09 -9.60 -18.58
C PRO A 4 -8.27 -9.57 -17.60
N TYR A 5 -7.99 -9.75 -16.31
CA TYR A 5 -9.02 -9.89 -15.27
C TYR A 5 -9.94 -8.68 -15.15
N ASP A 6 -9.45 -7.50 -15.48
CA ASP A 6 -10.20 -6.25 -15.55
C ASP A 6 -11.31 -6.27 -16.63
N LYS A 7 -11.05 -7.01 -17.72
CA LYS A 7 -12.05 -7.21 -18.80
C LYS A 7 -12.95 -8.40 -18.56
N LEU A 8 -12.45 -9.43 -17.84
CA LEU A 8 -13.19 -10.65 -17.57
C LEU A 8 -14.13 -10.55 -16.38
N ALA A 9 -13.77 -9.73 -15.37
CA ALA A 9 -14.54 -9.50 -14.17
C ALA A 9 -14.69 -8.00 -13.88
N PRO A 10 -15.27 -7.20 -14.82
CA PRO A 10 -15.31 -5.75 -14.68
C PRO A 10 -16.07 -5.26 -13.46
N ASP A 11 -17.14 -5.94 -13.07
CA ASP A 11 -17.94 -5.55 -11.90
C ASP A 11 -17.20 -5.77 -10.59
N GLY A 12 -16.40 -6.85 -10.49
CA GLY A 12 -15.53 -7.11 -9.33
C GLY A 12 -14.44 -6.06 -9.19
N VAL A 13 -13.79 -5.70 -10.30
CA VAL A 13 -12.77 -4.63 -10.31
C VAL A 13 -13.39 -3.29 -9.99
N LYS A 14 -14.60 -2.99 -10.52
CA LYS A 14 -15.35 -1.77 -10.21
C LYS A 14 -15.72 -1.68 -8.72
N ALA A 15 -16.11 -2.79 -8.09
CA ALA A 15 -16.40 -2.82 -6.66
C ALA A 15 -15.15 -2.48 -5.80
N LEU A 16 -13.99 -3.04 -6.13
CA LEU A 16 -12.71 -2.65 -5.49
C LEU A 16 -12.38 -1.18 -5.75
N GLY A 17 -12.64 -0.67 -6.97
CA GLY A 17 -12.52 0.75 -7.30
C GLY A 17 -13.43 1.63 -6.46
N GLY A 18 -14.59 1.14 -6.06
CA GLY A 18 -15.51 1.83 -5.13
C GLY A 18 -14.91 1.95 -3.72
N VAL A 19 -14.23 0.90 -3.23
CA VAL A 19 -13.49 0.95 -1.97
C VAL A 19 -12.33 1.93 -2.08
N TYR A 20 -11.58 1.92 -3.18
CA TYR A 20 -10.51 2.90 -3.43
C TYR A 20 -11.02 4.33 -3.41
N ALA A 21 -12.14 4.60 -4.08
CA ALA A 21 -12.78 5.92 -4.07
C ALA A 21 -13.24 6.36 -2.67
N TYR A 22 -13.61 5.44 -1.79
CA TYR A 22 -13.86 5.71 -0.39
C TYR A 22 -12.57 6.10 0.32
N VAL A 23 -11.50 5.29 0.20
CA VAL A 23 -10.20 5.52 0.84
C VAL A 23 -9.65 6.90 0.50
N LEU A 24 -9.74 7.34 -0.76
CA LEU A 24 -9.30 8.68 -1.18
C LEU A 24 -10.06 9.84 -0.52
N ARG A 25 -11.18 9.58 0.18
CA ARG A 25 -12.04 10.58 0.83
C ARG A 25 -12.26 10.32 2.30
N CYS A 26 -11.62 9.31 2.87
CA CYS A 26 -11.84 8.90 4.27
C CYS A 26 -11.27 9.88 5.29
N GLY A 27 -10.32 10.74 4.87
CA GLY A 27 -9.67 11.75 5.71
C GLY A 27 -8.21 11.45 6.02
N LEU A 28 -7.71 10.23 5.70
CA LEU A 28 -6.27 9.95 5.76
C LEU A 28 -5.53 10.70 4.66
N GLU A 29 -4.32 11.14 4.95
CA GLU A 29 -3.45 11.84 4.00
C GLU A 29 -3.07 10.91 2.83
N LYS A 30 -3.24 11.38 1.60
CA LYS A 30 -2.92 10.55 0.42
C LYS A 30 -1.47 10.04 0.42
N PRO A 31 -0.44 10.84 0.75
CA PRO A 31 0.93 10.35 0.84
C PRO A 31 1.10 9.22 1.87
N LEU A 32 0.33 9.24 2.98
CA LEU A 32 0.36 8.18 3.98
C LEU A 32 -0.25 6.88 3.41
N ILE A 33 -1.36 6.99 2.67
CA ILE A 33 -2.00 5.85 2.01
C ILE A 33 -1.04 5.21 1.01
N ASP A 34 -0.42 6.01 0.14
CA ASP A 34 0.51 5.50 -0.87
C ASP A 34 1.79 4.90 -0.24
N LEU A 35 2.25 5.46 0.88
CA LEU A 35 3.38 4.89 1.64
C LEU A 35 3.04 3.50 2.19
N VAL A 36 1.85 3.33 2.76
CA VAL A 36 1.32 2.04 3.23
C VAL A 36 1.13 1.06 2.08
N TYR A 37 0.64 1.54 0.93
CA TYR A 37 0.46 0.75 -0.28
C TYR A 37 1.79 0.27 -0.83
N LEU A 38 2.79 1.16 -0.90
CA LEU A 38 4.15 0.80 -1.30
C LEU A 38 4.73 -0.28 -0.36
N ARG A 39 4.63 -0.08 0.97
CA ARG A 39 5.16 -1.05 1.92
C ARG A 39 4.48 -2.42 1.82
N SER A 40 3.16 -2.47 1.81
CA SER A 40 2.40 -3.72 1.66
C SER A 40 2.76 -4.43 0.34
N SER A 41 2.97 -3.66 -0.73
CA SER A 41 3.36 -4.20 -2.04
C SER A 41 4.77 -4.76 -2.05
N GLN A 42 5.72 -4.14 -1.31
CA GLN A 42 7.07 -4.68 -1.09
C GLN A 42 7.03 -6.01 -0.35
N LEU A 43 6.22 -6.11 0.72
CA LEU A 43 6.04 -7.33 1.51
C LEU A 43 5.47 -8.49 0.68
N ASN A 44 4.52 -8.19 -0.18
CA ASN A 44 3.88 -9.17 -1.07
C ASN A 44 4.70 -9.44 -2.36
N GLY A 45 5.69 -8.62 -2.70
CA GLY A 45 6.47 -8.74 -3.94
C GLY A 45 5.69 -8.37 -5.21
N CYS A 46 4.78 -7.37 -5.14
CA CYS A 46 3.99 -6.91 -6.28
C CYS A 46 4.74 -5.84 -7.09
N ALA A 47 5.48 -6.24 -8.12
CA ALA A 47 6.26 -5.30 -8.93
C ALA A 47 5.40 -4.20 -9.57
N TYR A 48 4.21 -4.53 -10.10
CA TYR A 48 3.27 -3.56 -10.65
C TYR A 48 2.89 -2.49 -9.62
N CYS A 49 2.50 -2.92 -8.41
CA CYS A 49 2.03 -2.02 -7.38
C CYS A 49 3.17 -1.19 -6.75
N ILE A 50 4.38 -1.76 -6.65
CA ILE A 50 5.58 -1.02 -6.23
C ILE A 50 5.86 0.11 -7.22
N ASP A 51 5.85 -0.18 -8.52
CA ASP A 51 6.04 0.80 -9.59
C ASP A 51 5.02 1.94 -9.51
N ASP A 52 3.74 1.59 -9.40
CA ASP A 52 2.60 2.51 -9.38
C ASP A 52 2.68 3.48 -8.19
N HIS A 53 2.74 2.95 -6.95
CA HIS A 53 2.78 3.77 -5.74
C HIS A 53 4.10 4.50 -5.51
N THR A 54 5.20 4.01 -6.09
CA THR A 54 6.46 4.78 -6.11
C THR A 54 6.32 6.03 -6.97
N HIS A 55 5.69 5.92 -8.14
CA HIS A 55 5.44 7.07 -9.00
C HIS A 55 4.46 8.07 -8.35
N ASP A 56 3.42 7.58 -7.68
CA ASP A 56 2.47 8.44 -6.95
C ASP A 56 3.19 9.24 -5.85
N LEU A 57 4.00 8.60 -5.03
CA LEU A 57 4.78 9.25 -3.97
C LEU A 57 5.77 10.27 -4.51
N ILE A 58 6.44 9.99 -5.64
CA ILE A 58 7.31 10.96 -6.32
C ILE A 58 6.50 12.18 -6.76
N ALA A 59 5.33 11.96 -7.35
CA ALA A 59 4.45 13.04 -7.78
C ALA A 59 3.94 13.91 -6.60
N GLU A 60 3.87 13.34 -5.41
CA GLU A 60 3.53 14.01 -4.14
C GLU A 60 4.74 14.65 -3.43
N GLY A 61 5.93 14.56 -4.02
CA GLY A 61 7.14 15.22 -3.54
C GLY A 61 7.99 14.39 -2.57
N ALA A 62 7.76 13.08 -2.47
CA ALA A 62 8.65 12.22 -1.69
C ALA A 62 10.04 12.17 -2.32
N SER A 63 11.09 12.28 -1.48
CA SER A 63 12.46 12.19 -1.97
C SER A 63 12.85 10.75 -2.36
N PRO A 64 13.73 10.57 -3.36
CA PRO A 64 14.23 9.24 -3.72
C PRO A 64 14.84 8.49 -2.54
N GLU A 65 15.53 9.18 -1.64
CA GLU A 65 16.16 8.62 -0.45
C GLU A 65 15.10 8.03 0.50
N LYS A 66 14.00 8.76 0.73
CA LYS A 66 12.87 8.26 1.55
C LYS A 66 12.28 6.99 0.93
N LEU A 67 12.07 6.98 -0.38
CA LEU A 67 11.48 5.83 -1.08
C LEU A 67 12.37 4.59 -1.03
N MET A 68 13.69 4.76 -1.19
CA MET A 68 14.65 3.65 -1.05
C MET A 68 14.65 3.05 0.35
N LEU A 69 14.36 3.85 1.37
CA LEU A 69 14.39 3.44 2.79
C LEU A 69 13.07 2.86 3.29
N VAL A 70 11.99 2.88 2.52
CA VAL A 70 10.69 2.30 2.95
C VAL A 70 10.81 0.82 3.34
N SER A 71 11.65 0.04 2.67
CA SER A 71 11.85 -1.37 3.01
C SER A 71 12.61 -1.57 4.35
N ALA A 72 13.37 -0.57 4.78
CA ALA A 72 14.15 -0.55 6.01
C ALA A 72 13.75 0.62 6.94
N TRP A 73 12.50 1.01 6.91
CA TRP A 73 12.00 2.21 7.58
C TRP A 73 12.29 2.27 9.08
N ARG A 74 12.41 1.10 9.75
CA ARG A 74 12.74 1.05 11.19
C ARG A 74 14.12 1.61 11.52
N GLU A 75 15.08 1.44 10.59
CA GLU A 75 16.47 1.89 10.71
C GLU A 75 16.69 3.28 10.10
N ALA A 76 15.67 3.86 9.44
CA ALA A 76 15.81 5.05 8.61
C ALA A 76 15.77 6.39 9.39
N GLY A 77 15.79 6.37 10.72
CA GLY A 77 15.81 7.59 11.53
C GLY A 77 14.63 8.53 11.24
N ASP A 78 14.93 9.82 11.07
CA ASP A 78 13.93 10.89 10.92
C ASP A 78 13.34 11.03 9.50
N TYR A 79 13.63 10.10 8.58
CA TYR A 79 12.98 10.08 7.27
C TYR A 79 11.47 9.82 7.37
N PHE A 80 11.02 9.17 8.44
CA PHE A 80 9.60 8.86 8.68
C PHE A 80 9.13 9.46 9.99
N THR A 81 8.02 10.19 9.94
CA THR A 81 7.35 10.72 11.13
C THR A 81 6.81 9.60 12.03
N SER A 82 6.48 9.91 13.30
CA SER A 82 5.86 8.91 14.21
C SER A 82 4.60 8.31 13.60
N ARG A 83 3.75 9.14 12.99
CA ARG A 83 2.51 8.72 12.33
C ARG A 83 2.78 7.78 11.12
N GLU A 84 3.76 8.09 10.28
CA GLU A 84 4.17 7.21 9.17
C GLU A 84 4.75 5.89 9.69
N ARG A 85 5.56 5.93 10.72
CA ARG A 85 6.14 4.72 11.35
C ARG A 85 5.05 3.82 11.94
N ALA A 86 4.05 4.39 12.60
CA ALA A 86 2.90 3.66 13.12
C ALA A 86 2.07 3.03 11.99
N ALA A 87 1.83 3.77 10.90
CA ALA A 87 1.13 3.25 9.71
C ALA A 87 1.89 2.10 9.04
N LEU A 88 3.22 2.23 8.86
CA LEU A 88 4.07 1.20 8.29
C LEU A 88 4.12 -0.06 9.15
N ALA A 89 4.22 0.09 10.47
CA ALA A 89 4.17 -1.04 11.40
C ALA A 89 2.82 -1.78 11.32
N TRP A 90 1.72 -1.03 11.32
CA TRP A 90 0.37 -1.61 11.20
C TRP A 90 0.16 -2.27 9.83
N ALA A 91 0.69 -1.68 8.76
CA ALA A 91 0.64 -2.28 7.42
C ALA A 91 1.33 -3.66 7.36
N GLU A 92 2.48 -3.82 8.02
CA GLU A 92 3.16 -5.11 8.10
C GLU A 92 2.34 -6.15 8.87
N VAL A 93 1.80 -5.75 10.03
CA VAL A 93 0.97 -6.62 10.88
C VAL A 93 -0.28 -7.12 10.13
N VAL A 94 -1.00 -6.22 9.46
CA VAL A 94 -2.23 -6.58 8.73
C VAL A 94 -1.92 -7.31 7.42
N THR A 95 -0.81 -7.00 6.75
CA THR A 95 -0.42 -7.72 5.53
C THR A 95 -0.05 -9.18 5.83
N TRP A 96 0.61 -9.45 6.95
CA TRP A 96 0.99 -10.79 7.41
C TRP A 96 0.04 -11.33 8.49
N ILE A 97 -1.26 -11.04 8.37
CA ILE A 97 -2.23 -11.33 9.44
C ILE A 97 -2.31 -12.81 9.81
N ALA A 98 -2.02 -13.70 8.87
CA ALA A 98 -1.98 -15.15 9.12
C ALA A 98 -0.87 -15.56 10.10
N ASP A 99 0.21 -14.78 10.16
CA ASP A 99 1.35 -15.04 11.04
C ASP A 99 1.33 -14.13 12.28
N SER A 100 0.96 -12.86 12.10
CA SER A 100 0.97 -11.85 13.15
C SER A 100 -0.22 -11.97 14.11
N HIS A 101 -1.39 -12.41 13.62
CA HIS A 101 -2.66 -12.43 14.34
C HIS A 101 -3.06 -11.06 14.94
N ALA A 102 -2.46 -9.95 14.45
CA ALA A 102 -2.72 -8.57 14.88
C ALA A 102 -2.79 -8.44 16.42
N PRO A 103 -1.67 -8.62 17.14
CA PRO A 103 -1.66 -8.61 18.61
C PRO A 103 -2.05 -7.23 19.17
N ASP A 104 -2.61 -7.22 20.38
CA ASP A 104 -3.10 -6.01 21.03
C ASP A 104 -2.01 -4.92 21.17
N GLU A 105 -0.76 -5.30 21.40
CA GLU A 105 0.35 -4.33 21.51
C GLU A 105 0.56 -3.57 20.20
N ALA A 106 0.44 -4.25 19.05
CA ALA A 106 0.59 -3.62 17.75
C ALA A 106 -0.58 -2.69 17.44
N PHE A 107 -1.80 -3.08 17.83
CA PHE A 107 -2.99 -2.26 17.72
C PHE A 107 -2.87 -0.99 18.56
N LEU A 108 -2.54 -1.12 19.84
CA LEU A 108 -2.40 0.01 20.77
C LEU A 108 -1.29 0.98 20.36
N ALA A 109 -0.17 0.44 19.84
CA ALA A 109 0.92 1.26 19.31
C ALA A 109 0.46 2.12 18.12
N ALA A 110 -0.33 1.55 17.19
CA ALA A 110 -0.89 2.29 16.07
C ALA A 110 -1.97 3.29 16.53
N GLN A 111 -2.85 2.90 17.44
CA GLN A 111 -3.89 3.76 18.00
C GLN A 111 -3.34 5.00 18.73
N GLY A 112 -2.08 4.97 19.17
CA GLY A 112 -1.40 6.16 19.72
C GLY A 112 -1.24 7.31 18.71
N GLU A 113 -1.26 7.03 17.42
CA GLU A 113 -1.09 8.01 16.33
C GLU A 113 -2.37 8.21 15.48
N PHE A 114 -3.39 7.38 15.67
CA PHE A 114 -4.62 7.37 14.87
C PHE A 114 -5.86 7.30 15.76
N THR A 115 -6.90 8.03 15.38
CA THR A 115 -8.25 7.87 15.96
C THR A 115 -8.85 6.51 15.56
N ASP A 116 -9.88 6.07 16.27
CA ASP A 116 -10.58 4.81 15.97
C ASP A 116 -11.09 4.75 14.53
N LYS A 117 -11.59 5.88 14.00
CA LYS A 117 -12.02 5.99 12.61
C LYS A 117 -10.83 5.83 11.66
N GLU A 118 -9.73 6.53 11.90
CA GLU A 118 -8.54 6.42 11.07
C GLU A 118 -7.92 5.02 11.11
N MET A 119 -7.96 4.34 12.26
CA MET A 119 -7.54 2.94 12.39
C MET A 119 -8.38 2.01 11.50
N ALA A 120 -9.70 2.21 11.48
CA ALA A 120 -10.59 1.46 10.60
C ALA A 120 -10.29 1.73 9.12
N ASP A 121 -10.13 2.99 8.75
CA ASP A 121 -9.83 3.42 7.37
C ASP A 121 -8.46 2.91 6.90
N LEU A 122 -7.45 3.00 7.76
CA LEU A 122 -6.11 2.48 7.50
C LEU A 122 -6.14 0.96 7.28
N THR A 123 -6.88 0.24 8.11
CA THR A 123 -7.04 -1.23 7.97
C THR A 123 -7.78 -1.59 6.69
N ILE A 124 -8.83 -0.85 6.31
CA ILE A 124 -9.53 -1.00 5.03
C ILE A 124 -8.56 -0.75 3.87
N SER A 125 -7.74 0.30 3.94
CA SER A 125 -6.74 0.64 2.93
C SER A 125 -5.73 -0.50 2.74
N ILE A 126 -5.21 -1.06 3.83
CA ILE A 126 -4.28 -2.19 3.80
C ILE A 126 -4.96 -3.45 3.21
N GLY A 127 -6.19 -3.71 3.58
CA GLY A 127 -6.98 -4.81 3.00
C GLY A 127 -7.16 -4.66 1.50
N LEU A 128 -7.44 -3.45 1.03
CA LEU A 128 -7.61 -3.13 -0.39
C LEU A 128 -6.33 -3.36 -1.19
N ILE A 129 -5.19 -2.80 -0.74
CA ILE A 129 -3.92 -3.01 -1.47
C ILE A 129 -3.51 -4.48 -1.48
N ASN A 130 -3.77 -5.22 -0.41
CA ASN A 130 -3.55 -6.66 -0.36
C ASN A 130 -4.41 -7.40 -1.40
N ALA A 131 -5.66 -6.99 -1.63
CA ALA A 131 -6.51 -7.53 -2.68
C ALA A 131 -5.94 -7.23 -4.08
N TYR A 132 -5.52 -5.99 -4.35
CA TYR A 132 -4.89 -5.62 -5.62
C TYR A 132 -3.56 -6.35 -5.86
N ASN A 133 -2.72 -6.49 -4.84
CA ASN A 133 -1.48 -7.26 -4.95
C ASN A 133 -1.75 -8.71 -5.39
N ARG A 134 -2.77 -9.36 -4.80
CA ARG A 134 -3.14 -10.73 -5.17
C ARG A 134 -3.59 -10.84 -6.61
N LEU A 135 -4.40 -9.90 -7.10
CA LEU A 135 -4.81 -9.86 -8.51
C LEU A 135 -3.58 -9.66 -9.43
N ALA A 136 -2.77 -8.64 -9.16
CA ALA A 136 -1.63 -8.29 -10.00
C ALA A 136 -0.59 -9.43 -10.05
N ILE A 137 -0.24 -10.02 -8.91
CA ILE A 137 0.73 -11.11 -8.82
C ILE A 137 0.19 -12.38 -9.48
N SER A 138 -1.06 -12.78 -9.15
CA SER A 138 -1.66 -14.01 -9.68
C SER A 138 -1.79 -13.98 -11.19
N PHE A 139 -2.10 -12.83 -11.77
CA PHE A 139 -2.29 -12.68 -13.21
C PHE A 139 -1.08 -12.11 -13.95
N ARG A 140 0.05 -11.91 -13.24
CA ARG A 140 1.31 -11.42 -13.82
C ARG A 140 1.13 -10.08 -14.55
N ARG A 141 0.52 -9.12 -13.86
CA ARG A 141 0.44 -7.75 -14.36
C ARG A 141 1.83 -7.11 -14.32
N GLU A 142 2.27 -6.60 -15.45
CA GLU A 142 3.59 -6.01 -15.61
C GLU A 142 3.58 -4.54 -15.13
N PRO A 143 4.70 -4.03 -14.56
CA PRO A 143 4.87 -2.63 -14.23
C PRO A 143 4.57 -1.71 -15.41
N ALA A 144 3.89 -0.60 -15.16
CA ALA A 144 3.54 0.36 -16.22
C ALA A 144 4.79 1.01 -16.83
N SER A 145 5.85 1.19 -16.02
CA SER A 145 7.14 1.75 -16.47
C SER A 145 7.86 0.86 -17.49
N LEU A 146 7.58 -0.45 -17.52
CA LEU A 146 8.21 -1.39 -18.46
C LEU A 146 7.92 -1.00 -19.92
N ALA A 147 6.73 -0.50 -20.21
CA ALA A 147 6.36 -0.06 -21.56
C ALA A 147 7.26 1.09 -22.07
N LYS A 148 7.80 1.90 -21.17
CA LYS A 148 8.73 3.00 -21.51
C LYS A 148 10.12 2.48 -21.88
N LEU A 149 10.54 1.34 -21.33
CA LEU A 149 11.84 0.72 -21.62
C LEU A 149 11.84 0.03 -22.99
N THR A 150 10.70 -0.51 -23.42
CA THR A 150 10.57 -1.22 -24.70
C THR A 150 10.28 -0.28 -25.88
N ALA A 151 10.01 1.02 -25.61
CA ALA A 151 9.77 2.04 -26.63
C ALA A 151 11.03 2.85 -27.01
N GLN A 152 12.19 2.56 -26.39
CA GLN A 152 13.51 3.10 -26.71
C GLN A 152 14.30 2.14 -27.57
#